data_103555915fc43574a0543245c48dece0
#
_entry.id   103555915fc43574a0543245c48dece0
#
_cell.length_a   1.000
_cell.length_b   1.000
_cell.length_c   1.000
_cell.angle_alpha   90.00
_cell.angle_beta   90.00
_cell.angle_gamma   90.00
#
_symmetry.space_group_name_H-M   'P 1'
#
loop_
_entity.id
_entity.type
_entity.pdbx_description
1 polymer ?
#
loop_
_entity_poly.entity_id
_entity_poly.type
_entity_poly.pdbx_seq_one_letter_code
_entity_poly.pdbx_strand_id
1 'polypeptide(L)'
;NQLTNPQYIINFPTKRHWRGASRMEDIESGLHALVDTIREYDIKSIAIPALGSGLGGLEWQQVRTRIETAMQVLPNVTVYIYEPQGAPENDKMVQTKKAPQMTAGRAVLIELMQRYLSGLLDPSISLLEVHKLLYFMQEAGEPLRLKYKKAHYGPYAENLRHVLNAIEGHFVSGYADGGDAPDKPLNLVPGAIEDARAFLLQHPQTKGRFDRVSQLVSGFESSTGLELLSTVHWLTKYEQARTTDDVVKATYSWNHHKRQFTERQIKLAVDVLAKEQWLA
;
A
#
# COMPACT_ATOMS: atom_id res chain seq x y z
N ASN A 1 -22.36 10.00 -23.54
CA ASN A 1 -23.09 8.95 -22.83
C ASN A 1 -23.99 9.61 -21.81
N GLN A 2 -25.30 9.62 -22.06
CA GLN A 2 -26.29 10.04 -21.04
C GLN A 2 -26.26 8.99 -19.93
N LEU A 3 -25.82 9.42 -18.73
CA LEU A 3 -25.99 8.62 -17.53
C LEU A 3 -27.49 8.53 -17.23
N THR A 4 -28.02 7.33 -17.18
CA THR A 4 -29.43 7.11 -16.89
C THR A 4 -29.76 7.29 -15.41
N ASN A 5 -28.75 7.17 -14.51
CA ASN A 5 -28.85 7.44 -13.07
C ASN A 5 -27.45 7.37 -12.44
N PRO A 6 -26.88 8.43 -11.83
CA PRO A 6 -27.47 9.78 -11.72
C PRO A 6 -27.46 10.53 -13.05
N GLN A 7 -28.41 11.44 -13.23
CA GLN A 7 -28.55 12.26 -14.44
C GLN A 7 -27.45 13.34 -14.53
N TYR A 8 -27.04 13.86 -13.38
CA TYR A 8 -26.00 14.88 -13.23
C TYR A 8 -24.95 14.47 -12.19
N ILE A 9 -23.72 14.88 -12.40
CA ILE A 9 -22.64 14.85 -11.41
C ILE A 9 -22.15 16.29 -11.24
N ILE A 10 -22.24 16.82 -10.01
CA ILE A 10 -21.84 18.17 -9.67
C ILE A 10 -20.50 18.13 -8.93
N ASN A 11 -19.49 18.76 -9.50
CA ASN A 11 -18.19 18.91 -8.84
C ASN A 11 -18.26 20.07 -7.84
N PHE A 12 -18.12 19.75 -6.55
CA PHE A 12 -18.15 20.72 -5.47
C PHE A 12 -16.72 20.94 -4.92
N PRO A 13 -16.16 22.16 -5.04
CA PRO A 13 -14.79 22.43 -4.60
C PRO A 13 -14.75 22.59 -3.07
N THR A 14 -14.19 21.60 -2.36
CA THR A 14 -14.06 21.64 -0.90
C THR A 14 -12.71 22.20 -0.43
N LYS A 15 -11.76 22.42 -1.33
CA LYS A 15 -10.39 22.89 -1.04
C LYS A 15 -9.88 23.81 -2.13
N ARG A 16 -9.14 24.85 -1.74
CA ARG A 16 -8.43 25.75 -2.69
C ARG A 16 -7.16 25.10 -3.25
N HIS A 17 -6.56 24.18 -2.48
CA HIS A 17 -5.36 23.43 -2.86
C HIS A 17 -5.45 22.01 -2.27
N TRP A 18 -5.02 21.01 -3.02
CA TRP A 18 -5.17 19.61 -2.64
C TRP A 18 -4.48 19.19 -1.32
N ARG A 19 -3.38 19.90 -0.94
CA ARG A 19 -2.69 19.73 0.35
C ARG A 19 -3.26 20.55 1.49
N GLY A 20 -4.17 21.48 1.21
CA GLY A 20 -4.74 22.37 2.21
C GLY A 20 -5.89 21.75 2.99
N ALA A 21 -6.18 22.32 4.16
CA ALA A 21 -7.43 22.07 4.87
C ALA A 21 -8.63 22.72 4.15
N SER A 22 -9.82 22.17 4.31
CA SER A 22 -11.06 22.82 3.91
C SER A 22 -11.38 24.00 4.83
N ARG A 23 -12.09 24.99 4.31
CA ARG A 23 -12.54 26.14 5.08
C ARG A 23 -14.07 26.23 5.03
N MET A 24 -14.70 26.58 6.13
CA MET A 24 -16.15 26.68 6.21
C MET A 24 -16.72 27.70 5.23
N GLU A 25 -16.04 28.82 5.03
CA GLU A 25 -16.42 29.88 4.08
C GLU A 25 -16.50 29.38 2.63
N ASP A 26 -15.58 28.48 2.24
CA ASP A 26 -15.57 27.86 0.91
C ASP A 26 -16.76 26.88 0.76
N ILE A 27 -17.12 26.16 1.83
CA ILE A 27 -18.30 25.30 1.86
C ILE A 27 -19.58 26.15 1.73
N GLU A 28 -19.72 27.23 2.49
CA GLU A 28 -20.87 28.10 2.45
C GLU A 28 -21.05 28.73 1.05
N SER A 29 -19.97 29.27 0.48
CA SER A 29 -19.98 29.80 -0.88
C SER A 29 -20.37 28.74 -1.93
N GLY A 30 -19.84 27.53 -1.79
CA GLY A 30 -20.18 26.41 -2.67
C GLY A 30 -21.64 25.98 -2.54
N LEU A 31 -22.21 26.00 -1.33
CA LEU A 31 -23.62 25.67 -1.11
C LEU A 31 -24.57 26.69 -1.74
N HIS A 32 -24.22 27.98 -1.73
CA HIS A 32 -25.00 28.98 -2.47
C HIS A 32 -25.00 28.70 -3.97
N ALA A 33 -23.83 28.44 -4.57
CA ALA A 33 -23.72 28.08 -5.98
C ALA A 33 -24.48 26.76 -6.31
N LEU A 34 -24.46 25.80 -5.37
CA LEU A 34 -25.19 24.54 -5.53
C LEU A 34 -26.70 24.76 -5.58
N VAL A 35 -27.25 25.63 -4.73
CA VAL A 35 -28.70 25.99 -4.75
C VAL A 35 -29.08 26.60 -6.09
N ASP A 36 -28.28 27.50 -6.62
CA ASP A 36 -28.52 28.12 -7.92
C ASP A 36 -28.45 27.09 -9.05
N THR A 37 -27.47 26.19 -9.02
CA THR A 37 -27.33 25.07 -9.97
C THR A 37 -28.55 24.14 -9.92
N ILE A 38 -29.04 23.79 -8.74
CA ILE A 38 -30.25 22.93 -8.57
C ILE A 38 -31.46 23.58 -9.22
N ARG A 39 -31.63 24.89 -9.06
CA ARG A 39 -32.72 25.63 -9.67
C ARG A 39 -32.60 25.74 -11.19
N GLU A 40 -31.40 26.05 -11.68
CA GLU A 40 -31.12 26.21 -13.11
C GLU A 40 -31.38 24.91 -13.89
N TYR A 41 -31.00 23.78 -13.34
CA TYR A 41 -31.14 22.46 -14.00
C TYR A 41 -32.39 21.70 -13.57
N ASP A 42 -33.32 22.32 -12.81
CA ASP A 42 -34.54 21.73 -12.30
C ASP A 42 -34.36 20.36 -11.62
N ILE A 43 -33.28 20.23 -10.81
CA ILE A 43 -32.91 18.99 -10.13
C ILE A 43 -33.95 18.68 -9.05
N LYS A 44 -34.53 17.47 -9.07
CA LYS A 44 -35.59 17.04 -8.15
C LYS A 44 -35.05 16.25 -6.94
N SER A 45 -33.88 15.67 -7.08
CA SER A 45 -33.20 14.97 -5.97
C SER A 45 -31.71 15.09 -6.09
N ILE A 46 -31.03 15.17 -4.93
CA ILE A 46 -29.59 15.29 -4.84
C ILE A 46 -29.04 14.49 -3.66
N ALA A 47 -27.89 13.83 -3.87
CA ALA A 47 -27.09 13.17 -2.83
C ALA A 47 -25.87 14.04 -2.51
N ILE A 48 -25.72 14.44 -1.25
CA ILE A 48 -24.65 15.31 -0.77
C ILE A 48 -23.77 14.53 0.21
N PRO A 49 -22.49 14.29 -0.09
CA PRO A 49 -21.55 13.66 0.83
C PRO A 49 -21.10 14.64 1.94
N ALA A 50 -20.29 14.15 2.87
CA ALA A 50 -19.72 14.92 3.99
C ALA A 50 -18.66 15.95 3.51
N LEU A 51 -19.12 17.02 2.88
CA LEU A 51 -18.29 18.06 2.24
C LEU A 51 -17.23 18.62 3.19
N GLY A 52 -15.96 18.39 2.87
CA GLY A 52 -14.83 18.90 3.66
C GLY A 52 -14.61 18.25 5.02
N SER A 53 -15.46 17.31 5.47
CA SER A 53 -15.38 16.68 6.81
C SER A 53 -14.53 15.40 6.87
N GLY A 54 -13.96 14.97 5.76
CA GLY A 54 -12.96 13.88 5.73
C GLY A 54 -11.55 14.44 5.83
N LEU A 55 -10.74 14.21 4.79
CA LEU A 55 -9.37 14.77 4.66
C LEU A 55 -9.31 16.30 4.66
N GLY A 56 -10.45 16.98 4.66
CA GLY A 56 -10.57 18.43 4.79
C GLY A 56 -10.49 18.94 6.23
N GLY A 57 -10.78 18.09 7.22
CA GLY A 57 -10.65 18.38 8.64
C GLY A 57 -11.77 19.24 9.25
N LEU A 58 -12.86 19.52 8.51
CA LEU A 58 -14.01 20.23 9.08
C LEU A 58 -14.84 19.33 9.99
N GLU A 59 -15.37 19.91 11.04
CA GLU A 59 -16.26 19.22 11.99
C GLU A 59 -17.62 18.97 11.32
N TRP A 60 -18.05 17.69 11.29
CA TRP A 60 -19.21 17.24 10.53
C TRP A 60 -20.53 17.93 10.93
N GLN A 61 -20.79 18.09 12.23
CA GLN A 61 -22.05 18.66 12.68
C GLN A 61 -22.22 20.11 12.20
N GLN A 62 -21.13 20.86 12.14
CA GLN A 62 -21.16 22.23 11.61
C GLN A 62 -21.44 22.22 10.10
N VAL A 63 -20.77 21.34 9.34
CA VAL A 63 -20.99 21.21 7.89
C VAL A 63 -22.42 20.76 7.60
N ARG A 64 -22.91 19.75 8.32
CA ARG A 64 -24.31 19.27 8.22
C ARG A 64 -25.33 20.40 8.40
N THR A 65 -25.18 21.18 9.47
CA THR A 65 -26.05 22.33 9.73
C THR A 65 -26.07 23.34 8.58
N ARG A 66 -24.89 23.60 7.95
CA ARG A 66 -24.81 24.49 6.78
C ARG A 66 -25.52 23.89 5.56
N ILE A 67 -25.36 22.60 5.30
CA ILE A 67 -26.05 21.90 4.21
C ILE A 67 -27.59 21.98 4.44
N GLU A 68 -28.05 21.60 5.62
CA GLU A 68 -29.47 21.62 5.96
C GLU A 68 -30.06 23.02 5.79
N THR A 69 -29.39 24.06 6.30
CA THR A 69 -29.83 25.45 6.17
C THR A 69 -29.91 25.89 4.70
N ALA A 70 -28.86 25.58 3.91
CA ALA A 70 -28.83 25.95 2.49
C ALA A 70 -29.95 25.25 1.68
N MET A 71 -30.29 24.01 2.02
CA MET A 71 -31.29 23.23 1.29
C MET A 71 -32.73 23.58 1.69
N GLN A 72 -32.99 24.27 2.81
CA GLN A 72 -34.32 24.70 3.22
C GLN A 72 -35.04 25.60 2.20
N VAL A 73 -34.27 26.31 1.37
CA VAL A 73 -34.86 27.18 0.31
C VAL A 73 -35.33 26.42 -0.93
N LEU A 74 -35.24 25.07 -0.91
CA LEU A 74 -35.56 24.17 -1.99
C LEU A 74 -36.62 23.12 -1.54
N PRO A 75 -37.86 23.53 -1.23
CA PRO A 75 -38.85 22.67 -0.58
C PRO A 75 -39.32 21.49 -1.48
N ASN A 76 -39.11 21.58 -2.78
CA ASN A 76 -39.51 20.55 -3.75
C ASN A 76 -38.37 19.63 -4.19
N VAL A 77 -37.24 19.70 -3.51
CA VAL A 77 -36.04 18.86 -3.81
C VAL A 77 -35.82 17.85 -2.70
N THR A 78 -35.71 16.59 -3.04
CA THR A 78 -35.34 15.54 -2.10
C THR A 78 -33.83 15.54 -1.90
N VAL A 79 -33.37 15.79 -0.67
CA VAL A 79 -31.95 15.87 -0.35
C VAL A 79 -31.54 14.67 0.53
N TYR A 80 -30.58 13.88 0.05
CA TYR A 80 -29.96 12.78 0.79
C TYR A 80 -28.60 13.24 1.28
N ILE A 81 -28.44 13.41 2.60
CA ILE A 81 -27.19 13.80 3.22
C ILE A 81 -26.49 12.54 3.78
N TYR A 82 -25.27 12.30 3.33
CA TYR A 82 -24.45 11.17 3.74
C TYR A 82 -23.44 11.60 4.78
N GLU A 83 -23.46 10.94 5.93
CA GLU A 83 -22.51 11.17 7.02
C GLU A 83 -21.12 10.58 6.69
N PRO A 84 -20.03 11.09 7.32
CA PRO A 84 -18.70 10.50 7.14
C PRO A 84 -18.69 9.09 7.76
N GLN A 85 -18.68 8.07 6.94
CA GLN A 85 -18.61 6.66 7.40
C GLN A 85 -17.18 6.10 7.36
N GLY A 86 -16.17 6.94 7.12
CA GLY A 86 -14.82 6.50 6.78
C GLY A 86 -14.70 6.06 5.31
N ALA A 87 -13.51 5.62 4.92
CA ALA A 87 -13.35 4.98 3.61
C ALA A 87 -14.07 3.63 3.62
N PRO A 88 -14.83 3.28 2.55
CA PRO A 88 -15.38 1.93 2.44
C PRO A 88 -14.23 0.91 2.48
N GLU A 89 -14.48 -0.24 3.09
CA GLU A 89 -13.53 -1.35 3.06
C GLU A 89 -13.18 -1.69 1.60
N ASN A 90 -11.90 -1.97 1.34
CA ASN A 90 -11.40 -2.15 -0.02
C ASN A 90 -12.12 -3.26 -0.80
N ASP A 91 -12.63 -4.28 -0.11
CA ASP A 91 -13.44 -5.38 -0.66
C ASP A 91 -14.84 -4.95 -1.12
N LYS A 92 -15.35 -3.82 -0.60
CA LYS A 92 -16.65 -3.22 -0.98
C LYS A 92 -16.55 -2.18 -2.10
N MET A 93 -15.34 -1.84 -2.54
CA MET A 93 -15.15 -0.93 -3.67
C MET A 93 -15.44 -1.63 -4.99
N VAL A 94 -16.29 -1.03 -5.83
CA VAL A 94 -16.56 -1.55 -7.18
C VAL A 94 -15.28 -1.49 -8.01
N GLN A 95 -14.71 -2.65 -8.31
CA GLN A 95 -13.54 -2.80 -9.16
C GLN A 95 -13.95 -2.63 -10.64
N THR A 96 -13.67 -1.47 -11.22
CA THR A 96 -13.93 -1.20 -12.64
C THR A 96 -12.84 -1.70 -13.57
N LYS A 97 -11.66 -2.05 -13.02
CA LYS A 97 -10.53 -2.57 -13.80
C LYS A 97 -10.66 -4.08 -13.98
N LYS A 98 -10.36 -4.57 -15.18
CA LYS A 98 -10.25 -6.01 -15.44
C LYS A 98 -9.18 -6.62 -14.51
N ALA A 99 -9.50 -7.76 -13.89
CA ALA A 99 -8.56 -8.46 -13.04
C ALA A 99 -7.25 -8.74 -13.77
N PRO A 100 -6.10 -8.41 -13.20
CA PRO A 100 -4.81 -8.65 -13.82
C PRO A 100 -4.52 -10.15 -13.87
N GLN A 101 -3.86 -10.61 -14.93
CA GLN A 101 -3.45 -12.01 -15.03
C GLN A 101 -2.45 -12.36 -13.91
N MET A 102 -2.52 -13.59 -13.40
CA MET A 102 -1.51 -14.13 -12.51
C MET A 102 -0.18 -14.27 -13.27
N THR A 103 0.91 -13.91 -12.63
CA THR A 103 2.28 -14.05 -13.14
C THR A 103 3.17 -14.60 -12.04
N ALA A 104 4.34 -15.14 -12.40
CA ALA A 104 5.30 -15.68 -11.43
C ALA A 104 5.59 -14.69 -10.28
N GLY A 105 5.89 -13.43 -10.61
CA GLY A 105 6.15 -12.41 -9.60
C GLY A 105 4.95 -12.09 -8.69
N ARG A 106 3.73 -12.09 -9.21
CA ARG A 106 2.51 -11.89 -8.43
C ARG A 106 2.21 -13.08 -7.53
N ALA A 107 2.29 -14.29 -8.06
CA ALA A 107 2.08 -15.52 -7.30
C ALA A 107 3.06 -15.65 -6.13
N VAL A 108 4.34 -15.36 -6.39
CA VAL A 108 5.37 -15.35 -5.35
C VAL A 108 5.11 -14.30 -4.28
N LEU A 109 4.73 -13.08 -4.69
CA LEU A 109 4.39 -12.02 -3.74
C LEU A 109 3.27 -12.47 -2.78
N ILE A 110 2.18 -13.02 -3.33
CA ILE A 110 1.02 -13.48 -2.55
C ILE A 110 1.42 -14.60 -1.60
N GLU A 111 2.16 -15.61 -2.06
CA GLU A 111 2.58 -16.73 -1.21
C GLU A 111 3.61 -16.31 -0.14
N LEU A 112 4.53 -15.38 -0.45
CA LEU A 112 5.43 -14.82 0.55
C LEU A 112 4.67 -14.04 1.63
N MET A 113 3.68 -13.23 1.24
CA MET A 113 2.80 -12.55 2.19
C MET A 113 2.05 -13.55 3.06
N GLN A 114 1.43 -14.57 2.47
CA GLN A 114 0.71 -15.61 3.21
C GLN A 114 1.60 -16.36 4.18
N ARG A 115 2.79 -16.78 3.73
CA ARG A 115 3.75 -17.48 4.60
C ARG A 115 4.18 -16.60 5.77
N TYR A 116 4.48 -15.34 5.48
CA TYR A 116 4.89 -14.38 6.50
C TYR A 116 3.78 -14.19 7.54
N LEU A 117 2.55 -13.94 7.11
CA LEU A 117 1.38 -13.79 7.98
C LEU A 117 1.07 -15.06 8.79
N SER A 118 1.32 -16.25 8.23
CA SER A 118 1.11 -17.52 8.94
C SER A 118 2.12 -17.74 10.08
N GLY A 119 3.29 -17.10 10.02
CA GLY A 119 4.34 -17.18 11.04
C GLY A 119 4.22 -16.13 12.14
N LEU A 120 3.40 -15.11 11.93
CA LEU A 120 3.21 -13.99 12.84
C LEU A 120 1.75 -13.91 13.31
N LEU A 121 1.56 -13.31 14.49
CA LEU A 121 0.23 -12.96 15.01
C LEU A 121 -0.31 -11.65 14.41
N ASP A 122 0.45 -10.99 13.54
CA ASP A 122 0.04 -9.75 12.87
C ASP A 122 -0.92 -10.04 11.71
N PRO A 123 -2.03 -9.30 11.59
CA PRO A 123 -3.02 -9.50 10.53
C PRO A 123 -2.60 -8.93 9.17
N SER A 124 -1.53 -8.16 9.11
CA SER A 124 -1.05 -7.48 7.89
C SER A 124 0.47 -7.55 7.77
N ILE A 125 0.97 -7.40 6.55
CA ILE A 125 2.39 -7.26 6.25
C ILE A 125 2.68 -5.81 5.85
N SER A 126 3.81 -5.25 6.29
CA SER A 126 4.19 -3.90 5.91
C SER A 126 4.78 -3.83 4.50
N LEU A 127 4.67 -2.66 3.87
CA LEU A 127 5.29 -2.39 2.56
C LEU A 127 6.81 -2.63 2.58
N LEU A 128 7.47 -2.30 3.71
CA LEU A 128 8.89 -2.56 3.90
C LEU A 128 9.20 -4.06 3.79
N GLU A 129 8.45 -4.90 4.48
CA GLU A 129 8.66 -6.35 4.49
C GLU A 129 8.45 -6.94 3.08
N VAL A 130 7.43 -6.49 2.37
CA VAL A 130 7.20 -6.87 0.97
C VAL A 130 8.40 -6.53 0.09
N HIS A 131 9.01 -5.34 0.25
CA HIS A 131 10.23 -4.98 -0.48
C HIS A 131 11.39 -5.93 -0.21
N LYS A 132 11.58 -6.37 1.05
CA LYS A 132 12.69 -7.25 1.42
C LYS A 132 12.48 -8.69 0.94
N LEU A 133 11.26 -9.19 1.04
CA LEU A 133 10.92 -10.52 0.55
C LEU A 133 11.11 -10.62 -0.97
N LEU A 134 10.64 -9.64 -1.73
CA LEU A 134 10.83 -9.59 -3.17
C LEU A 134 12.29 -9.34 -3.58
N TYR A 135 13.06 -8.61 -2.75
CA TYR A 135 14.50 -8.49 -2.93
C TYR A 135 15.15 -9.87 -2.95
N PHE A 136 14.92 -10.68 -1.93
CA PHE A 136 15.49 -12.02 -1.86
C PHE A 136 14.97 -12.94 -2.97
N MET A 137 13.71 -12.80 -3.39
CA MET A 137 13.21 -13.54 -4.55
C MET A 137 13.97 -13.22 -5.83
N GLN A 138 14.26 -11.95 -6.08
CA GLN A 138 15.04 -11.56 -7.25
C GLN A 138 16.50 -12.04 -7.13
N GLU A 139 17.07 -11.97 -5.94
CA GLU A 139 18.42 -12.49 -5.66
C GLU A 139 18.50 -14.02 -5.80
N ALA A 140 17.40 -14.74 -5.54
CA ALA A 140 17.27 -16.18 -5.83
C ALA A 140 17.17 -16.51 -7.34
N GLY A 141 17.12 -15.48 -8.19
CA GLY A 141 17.07 -15.62 -9.66
C GLY A 141 15.65 -15.55 -10.25
N GLU A 142 14.64 -15.13 -9.49
CA GLU A 142 13.31 -14.86 -10.07
C GLU A 142 13.34 -13.56 -10.91
N PRO A 143 12.92 -13.56 -12.18
CA PRO A 143 13.04 -12.40 -13.07
C PRO A 143 11.99 -11.31 -12.80
N LEU A 144 11.99 -10.74 -11.59
CA LEU A 144 11.03 -9.71 -11.18
C LEU A 144 11.26 -8.35 -11.87
N ARG A 145 12.47 -8.08 -12.34
CA ARG A 145 12.88 -6.82 -12.98
C ARG A 145 12.71 -5.59 -12.06
N LEU A 146 12.84 -5.80 -10.76
CA LEU A 146 12.82 -4.73 -9.77
C LEU A 146 14.19 -4.03 -9.76
N LYS A 147 14.17 -2.70 -9.73
CA LYS A 147 15.40 -1.88 -9.77
C LYS A 147 15.77 -1.49 -8.35
N TYR A 148 16.48 -2.37 -7.65
CA TYR A 148 16.92 -2.12 -6.28
C TYR A 148 18.05 -1.11 -6.22
N LYS A 149 17.96 -0.23 -5.22
CA LYS A 149 18.99 0.74 -4.85
C LYS A 149 19.13 0.81 -3.33
N LYS A 150 20.29 1.27 -2.86
CA LYS A 150 20.51 1.56 -1.44
C LYS A 150 19.57 2.66 -0.97
N ALA A 151 18.80 2.42 0.10
CA ALA A 151 17.84 3.36 0.66
C ALA A 151 17.86 3.33 2.20
N HIS A 152 17.06 4.17 2.85
CA HIS A 152 17.09 4.35 4.31
C HIS A 152 16.96 3.03 5.09
N TYR A 153 16.01 2.19 4.70
CA TYR A 153 15.73 0.89 5.34
C TYR A 153 16.35 -0.30 4.60
N GLY A 154 17.46 -0.11 3.89
CA GLY A 154 18.09 -1.16 3.09
C GLY A 154 17.68 -1.13 1.61
N PRO A 155 17.84 -2.24 0.85
CA PRO A 155 17.48 -2.30 -0.56
C PRO A 155 16.03 -1.94 -0.81
N TYR A 156 15.78 -1.04 -1.77
CA TYR A 156 14.45 -0.54 -2.12
C TYR A 156 14.30 -0.43 -3.64
N ALA A 157 13.16 -0.84 -4.18
CA ALA A 157 12.83 -0.78 -5.59
C ALA A 157 11.60 0.10 -5.84
N GLU A 158 11.79 1.32 -6.31
CA GLU A 158 10.73 2.28 -6.57
C GLU A 158 9.68 1.76 -7.57
N ASN A 159 10.11 0.94 -8.53
CA ASN A 159 9.21 0.40 -9.55
C ASN A 159 8.28 -0.71 -9.05
N LEU A 160 8.41 -1.19 -7.81
CA LEU A 160 7.45 -2.11 -7.18
C LEU A 160 6.05 -1.48 -7.09
N ARG A 161 5.96 -0.16 -6.93
CA ARG A 161 4.68 0.58 -6.92
C ARG A 161 3.78 0.27 -8.13
N HIS A 162 4.36 0.02 -9.30
CA HIS A 162 3.58 -0.32 -10.51
C HIS A 162 2.94 -1.69 -10.39
N VAL A 163 3.61 -2.65 -9.76
CA VAL A 163 3.07 -3.98 -9.50
C VAL A 163 1.94 -3.89 -8.49
N LEU A 164 2.17 -3.21 -7.35
CA LEU A 164 1.18 -3.05 -6.28
C LEU A 164 -0.08 -2.33 -6.79
N ASN A 165 0.08 -1.22 -7.53
CA ASN A 165 -1.06 -0.52 -8.14
C ASN A 165 -1.85 -1.39 -9.13
N ALA A 166 -1.18 -2.29 -9.84
CA ALA A 166 -1.84 -3.17 -10.81
C ALA A 166 -2.64 -4.29 -10.15
N ILE A 167 -2.27 -4.72 -8.94
CA ILE A 167 -2.91 -5.82 -8.22
C ILE A 167 -3.78 -5.36 -7.04
N GLU A 168 -3.80 -4.05 -6.76
CA GLU A 168 -4.64 -3.47 -5.70
C GLU A 168 -6.10 -3.81 -5.91
N GLY A 169 -6.74 -4.30 -4.85
CA GLY A 169 -8.13 -4.72 -4.81
C GLY A 169 -8.44 -6.02 -5.57
N HIS A 170 -7.46 -6.63 -6.25
CA HIS A 170 -7.60 -7.92 -6.94
C HIS A 170 -6.91 -9.05 -6.18
N PHE A 171 -5.66 -8.85 -5.78
CA PHE A 171 -4.86 -9.83 -5.06
C PHE A 171 -4.36 -9.29 -3.72
N VAL A 172 -4.11 -7.99 -3.64
CA VAL A 172 -3.62 -7.29 -2.45
C VAL A 172 -4.48 -6.06 -2.23
N SER A 173 -4.69 -5.67 -0.99
CA SER A 173 -5.36 -4.43 -0.60
C SER A 173 -4.55 -3.65 0.43
N GLY A 174 -4.78 -2.33 0.50
CA GLY A 174 -4.09 -1.42 1.41
C GLY A 174 -3.08 -0.51 0.74
N TYR A 175 -2.71 -0.75 -0.53
CA TYR A 175 -1.83 0.15 -1.27
C TYR A 175 -2.58 1.33 -1.89
N ALA A 176 -3.86 1.19 -2.20
CA ALA A 176 -4.90 2.05 -2.79
C ALA A 176 -4.46 3.40 -3.39
N ASP A 177 -4.13 4.35 -2.55
CA ASP A 177 -3.76 5.73 -2.90
C ASP A 177 -2.26 5.92 -3.16
N GLY A 178 -1.50 4.82 -3.16
CA GLY A 178 -0.04 4.86 -3.25
C GLY A 178 0.61 5.35 -1.95
N GLY A 179 1.81 5.85 -2.08
CA GLY A 179 2.64 6.29 -0.96
C GLY A 179 3.62 5.21 -0.52
N ASP A 180 4.79 5.67 -0.09
CA ASP A 180 5.95 4.81 0.17
C ASP A 180 6.25 4.73 1.69
N ALA A 181 5.24 4.92 2.55
CA ALA A 181 5.38 4.76 3.98
C ALA A 181 5.81 3.30 4.28
N PRO A 182 6.95 3.08 4.94
CA PRO A 182 7.51 1.74 5.13
C PRO A 182 6.62 0.83 5.98
N ASP A 183 5.86 1.40 6.89
CA ASP A 183 4.91 0.75 7.80
C ASP A 183 3.51 0.57 7.23
N LYS A 184 3.29 0.97 5.96
CA LYS A 184 1.98 0.85 5.30
C LYS A 184 1.52 -0.61 5.31
N PRO A 185 0.35 -0.93 5.91
CA PRO A 185 -0.14 -2.30 5.99
C PRO A 185 -0.73 -2.74 4.66
N LEU A 186 -0.39 -3.95 4.25
CA LEU A 186 -0.94 -4.63 3.08
C LEU A 186 -1.62 -5.92 3.52
N ASN A 187 -2.75 -6.24 2.88
CA ASN A 187 -3.55 -7.43 3.17
C ASN A 187 -3.77 -8.24 1.90
N LEU A 188 -3.99 -9.54 2.05
CA LEU A 188 -4.38 -10.41 0.94
C LEU A 188 -5.88 -10.33 0.71
N VAL A 189 -6.28 -10.28 -0.55
CA VAL A 189 -7.69 -10.35 -0.95
C VAL A 189 -8.13 -11.83 -0.93
N PRO A 190 -9.35 -12.16 -0.44
CA PRO A 190 -9.87 -13.52 -0.47
C PRO A 190 -9.80 -14.14 -1.87
N GLY A 191 -9.35 -15.41 -1.96
CA GLY A 191 -9.17 -16.14 -3.21
C GLY A 191 -7.79 -15.94 -3.88
N ALA A 192 -7.03 -14.89 -3.54
CA ALA A 192 -5.73 -14.64 -4.15
C ALA A 192 -4.70 -15.75 -3.87
N ILE A 193 -4.78 -16.38 -2.70
CA ILE A 193 -3.86 -17.45 -2.29
C ILE A 193 -4.08 -18.70 -3.12
N GLU A 194 -5.32 -19.08 -3.34
CA GLU A 194 -5.69 -20.24 -4.14
C GLU A 194 -5.19 -20.09 -5.58
N ASP A 195 -5.40 -18.91 -6.17
CA ASP A 195 -4.92 -18.58 -7.52
C ASP A 195 -3.39 -18.62 -7.61
N ALA A 196 -2.69 -18.06 -6.60
CA ALA A 196 -1.23 -18.07 -6.55
C ALA A 196 -0.67 -19.49 -6.44
N ARG A 197 -1.27 -20.33 -5.60
CA ARG A 197 -0.88 -21.74 -5.42
C ARG A 197 -1.10 -22.57 -6.69
N ALA A 198 -2.26 -22.41 -7.31
CA ALA A 198 -2.57 -23.08 -8.58
C ALA A 198 -1.55 -22.71 -9.65
N PHE A 199 -1.13 -21.43 -9.71
CA PHE A 199 -0.09 -20.97 -10.62
C PHE A 199 1.28 -21.59 -10.31
N LEU A 200 1.71 -21.58 -9.03
CA LEU A 200 3.03 -22.08 -8.63
C LEU A 200 3.17 -23.60 -8.82
N LEU A 201 2.10 -24.38 -8.71
CA LEU A 201 2.12 -25.81 -9.03
C LEU A 201 2.55 -26.07 -10.47
N GLN A 202 2.27 -25.16 -11.38
CA GLN A 202 2.66 -25.27 -12.81
C GLN A 202 4.04 -24.66 -13.09
N HIS A 203 4.69 -24.04 -12.07
CA HIS A 203 5.95 -23.32 -12.21
C HIS A 203 7.00 -23.78 -11.16
N PRO A 204 7.51 -25.01 -11.27
CA PRO A 204 8.35 -25.64 -10.24
C PRO A 204 9.66 -24.87 -9.97
N GLN A 205 10.23 -24.18 -10.97
CA GLN A 205 11.43 -23.37 -10.77
C GLN A 205 11.15 -22.16 -9.86
N THR A 206 10.05 -21.45 -10.09
CA THR A 206 9.61 -20.32 -9.24
C THR A 206 9.31 -20.80 -7.84
N LYS A 207 8.65 -21.96 -7.71
CA LYS A 207 8.40 -22.58 -6.41
C LYS A 207 9.70 -22.95 -5.66
N GLY A 208 10.68 -23.51 -6.34
CA GLY A 208 11.99 -23.82 -5.72
C GLY A 208 12.71 -22.57 -5.22
N ARG A 209 12.65 -21.45 -5.95
CA ARG A 209 13.18 -20.15 -5.48
C ARG A 209 12.41 -19.62 -4.27
N PHE A 210 11.09 -19.74 -4.28
CA PHE A 210 10.25 -19.40 -3.13
C PHE A 210 10.62 -20.21 -1.88
N ASP A 211 10.80 -21.53 -2.00
CA ASP A 211 11.18 -22.39 -0.89
C ASP A 211 12.55 -21.99 -0.32
N ARG A 212 13.52 -21.65 -1.20
CA ARG A 212 14.84 -21.16 -0.80
C ARG A 212 14.78 -19.83 -0.03
N VAL A 213 13.98 -18.87 -0.50
CA VAL A 213 13.78 -17.60 0.21
C VAL A 213 13.07 -17.83 1.54
N SER A 214 12.06 -18.68 1.54
CA SER A 214 11.32 -19.04 2.75
C SER A 214 12.19 -19.64 3.83
N GLN A 215 13.17 -20.47 3.44
CA GLN A 215 14.16 -21.03 4.36
C GLN A 215 15.09 -19.95 4.91
N LEU A 216 15.60 -19.06 4.05
CA LEU A 216 16.48 -17.97 4.46
C LEU A 216 15.87 -17.06 5.50
N VAL A 217 14.59 -16.62 5.26
CA VAL A 217 13.94 -15.63 6.14
C VAL A 217 13.38 -16.22 7.43
N SER A 218 13.43 -17.53 7.59
CA SER A 218 12.99 -18.21 8.81
C SER A 218 13.78 -17.73 10.03
N GLY A 219 13.08 -17.20 11.04
CA GLY A 219 13.65 -16.53 12.22
C GLY A 219 13.97 -15.05 12.04
N PHE A 220 13.74 -14.49 10.85
CA PHE A 220 13.86 -13.06 10.56
C PHE A 220 12.51 -12.43 10.14
N GLU A 221 11.39 -13.11 10.43
CA GLU A 221 10.04 -12.68 10.09
C GLU A 221 9.61 -11.47 10.94
N SER A 222 10.28 -10.35 10.73
CA SER A 222 9.91 -9.03 11.28
C SER A 222 10.50 -7.94 10.38
N SER A 223 9.92 -6.74 10.41
CA SER A 223 10.44 -5.59 9.66
C SER A 223 11.93 -5.35 9.95
N THR A 224 12.30 -5.41 11.23
CA THR A 224 13.70 -5.23 11.67
C THR A 224 14.60 -6.38 11.22
N GLY A 225 14.12 -7.62 11.31
CA GLY A 225 14.87 -8.81 10.90
C GLY A 225 15.13 -8.83 9.39
N LEU A 226 14.10 -8.60 8.58
CA LEU A 226 14.22 -8.52 7.13
C LEU A 226 15.06 -7.33 6.66
N GLU A 227 14.96 -6.18 7.35
CA GLU A 227 15.82 -5.03 7.12
C GLU A 227 17.30 -5.37 7.35
N LEU A 228 17.60 -5.99 8.49
CA LEU A 228 18.97 -6.41 8.82
C LEU A 228 19.51 -7.39 7.77
N LEU A 229 18.79 -8.47 7.53
CA LEU A 229 19.23 -9.55 6.62
C LEU A 229 19.49 -9.00 5.20
N SER A 230 18.59 -8.18 4.67
CA SER A 230 18.74 -7.58 3.34
C SER A 230 19.84 -6.53 3.28
N THR A 231 20.09 -5.79 4.37
CA THR A 231 21.20 -4.83 4.46
C THR A 231 22.53 -5.56 4.43
N VAL A 232 22.70 -6.60 5.23
CA VAL A 232 23.93 -7.42 5.28
C VAL A 232 24.19 -8.07 3.91
N HIS A 233 23.18 -8.68 3.30
CA HIS A 233 23.32 -9.27 1.96
C HIS A 233 23.73 -8.24 0.90
N TRP A 234 23.15 -7.02 0.93
CA TRP A 234 23.53 -5.95 0.02
C TRP A 234 24.98 -5.54 0.17
N LEU A 235 25.46 -5.36 1.41
CA LEU A 235 26.82 -4.95 1.70
C LEU A 235 27.84 -5.98 1.21
N THR A 236 27.58 -7.26 1.40
CA THR A 236 28.46 -8.34 0.97
C THR A 236 28.48 -8.48 -0.54
N LYS A 237 27.31 -8.42 -1.19
CA LYS A 237 27.19 -8.67 -2.62
C LYS A 237 27.56 -7.48 -3.49
N TYR A 238 27.13 -6.27 -3.11
CA TYR A 238 27.25 -5.07 -3.95
C TYR A 238 28.27 -4.05 -3.47
N GLU A 239 28.63 -4.05 -2.19
CA GLU A 239 29.63 -3.14 -1.62
C GLU A 239 30.93 -3.85 -1.18
N GLN A 240 31.07 -5.12 -1.54
CA GLN A 240 32.29 -5.93 -1.36
C GLN A 240 32.81 -5.99 0.09
N ALA A 241 31.95 -5.92 1.09
CA ALA A 241 32.31 -6.18 2.47
C ALA A 241 32.64 -7.68 2.63
N ARG A 242 33.92 -8.02 2.72
CA ARG A 242 34.42 -9.43 2.64
C ARG A 242 34.52 -10.11 3.97
N THR A 243 34.81 -9.36 5.02
CA THR A 243 34.95 -9.90 6.39
C THR A 243 33.72 -9.48 7.22
N THR A 244 33.45 -10.25 8.27
CA THR A 244 32.37 -9.90 9.22
C THR A 244 32.59 -8.52 9.84
N ASP A 245 33.83 -8.15 10.12
CA ASP A 245 34.15 -6.82 10.67
C ASP A 245 33.90 -5.70 9.63
N ASP A 246 34.17 -5.95 8.34
CA ASP A 246 33.84 -5.01 7.27
C ASP A 246 32.33 -4.82 7.17
N VAL A 247 31.54 -5.89 7.27
CA VAL A 247 30.09 -5.83 7.26
C VAL A 247 29.56 -5.02 8.44
N VAL A 248 30.10 -5.22 9.65
CA VAL A 248 29.72 -4.44 10.84
C VAL A 248 29.99 -2.95 10.62
N LYS A 249 31.23 -2.60 10.19
CA LYS A 249 31.60 -1.21 9.90
C LYS A 249 30.72 -0.59 8.81
N ALA A 250 30.52 -1.31 7.71
CA ALA A 250 29.70 -0.85 6.58
C ALA A 250 28.22 -0.68 6.96
N THR A 251 27.68 -1.57 7.82
CA THR A 251 26.33 -1.45 8.36
C THR A 251 26.17 -0.15 9.13
N TYR A 252 27.08 0.17 10.04
CA TYR A 252 27.02 1.41 10.81
C TYR A 252 27.31 2.67 10.00
N SER A 253 28.03 2.53 8.90
CA SER A 253 28.30 3.61 7.95
C SER A 253 27.16 3.86 6.96
N TRP A 254 26.19 2.94 6.86
CA TRP A 254 25.06 3.08 5.94
C TRP A 254 24.22 4.32 6.24
N ASN A 255 23.74 4.45 7.47
CA ASN A 255 23.14 5.64 8.06
C ASN A 255 22.97 5.47 9.58
N HIS A 256 22.52 6.53 10.27
CA HIS A 256 22.35 6.52 11.73
C HIS A 256 21.31 5.48 12.20
N HIS A 257 20.24 5.25 11.42
CA HIS A 257 19.17 4.29 11.74
C HIS A 257 19.73 2.86 11.92
N LYS A 258 20.76 2.47 11.14
CA LYS A 258 21.37 1.14 11.22
C LYS A 258 22.11 0.87 12.54
N ARG A 259 22.38 1.88 13.36
CA ARG A 259 22.98 1.72 14.69
C ARG A 259 22.05 1.04 15.71
N GLN A 260 20.77 0.85 15.37
CA GLN A 260 19.87 0.01 16.15
C GLN A 260 20.27 -1.47 16.18
N PHE A 261 21.03 -1.93 15.18
CA PHE A 261 21.51 -3.30 15.12
C PHE A 261 22.76 -3.47 15.96
N THR A 262 22.75 -4.46 16.85
CA THR A 262 23.95 -4.84 17.59
C THR A 262 24.92 -5.62 16.70
N GLU A 263 26.21 -5.59 17.02
CA GLU A 263 27.21 -6.42 16.31
C GLU A 263 26.84 -7.91 16.31
N ARG A 264 26.28 -8.42 17.41
CA ARG A 264 25.83 -9.80 17.51
C ARG A 264 24.74 -10.12 16.48
N GLN A 265 23.78 -9.23 16.29
CA GLN A 265 22.71 -9.40 15.29
C GLN A 265 23.27 -9.36 13.87
N ILE A 266 24.21 -8.44 13.59
CA ILE A 266 24.86 -8.35 12.27
C ILE A 266 25.66 -9.64 11.99
N LYS A 267 26.43 -10.14 12.96
CA LYS A 267 27.19 -11.40 12.85
C LYS A 267 26.27 -12.59 12.61
N LEU A 268 25.16 -12.67 13.35
CA LEU A 268 24.14 -13.70 13.13
C LEU A 268 23.57 -13.67 11.70
N ALA A 269 23.27 -12.48 11.17
CA ALA A 269 22.78 -12.35 9.79
C ALA A 269 23.84 -12.79 8.76
N VAL A 270 25.13 -12.49 8.97
CA VAL A 270 26.24 -12.99 8.14
C VAL A 270 26.29 -14.51 8.18
N ASP A 271 26.26 -15.12 9.38
CA ASP A 271 26.33 -16.57 9.56
C ASP A 271 25.16 -17.29 8.87
N VAL A 272 23.95 -16.77 8.99
CA VAL A 272 22.76 -17.34 8.33
C VAL A 272 22.87 -17.23 6.81
N LEU A 273 23.26 -16.08 6.27
CA LEU A 273 23.46 -15.89 4.84
C LEU A 273 24.55 -16.83 4.29
N ALA A 274 25.64 -17.03 5.04
CA ALA A 274 26.70 -17.95 4.65
C ALA A 274 26.23 -19.40 4.68
N LYS A 275 25.58 -19.83 5.77
CA LYS A 275 25.02 -21.17 5.95
C LYS A 275 24.03 -21.54 4.85
N GLU A 276 23.15 -20.63 4.51
CA GLU A 276 22.11 -20.83 3.49
C GLU A 276 22.62 -20.54 2.06
N GLN A 277 23.96 -20.36 1.89
CA GLN A 277 24.64 -20.18 0.59
C GLN A 277 24.11 -18.96 -0.21
N TRP A 278 23.93 -17.83 0.48
CA TRP A 278 23.55 -16.55 -0.14
C TRP A 278 24.74 -15.59 -0.31
N LEU A 279 25.84 -15.87 0.32
CA LEU A 279 27.10 -15.14 0.14
C LEU A 279 27.94 -15.86 -0.92
N ALA A 280 28.38 -15.10 -1.94
CA ALA A 280 29.28 -15.60 -2.99
C ALA A 280 30.73 -15.60 -2.52
#